data_4e3dcdcc9f5e465cf8136e3c53bcf0d6
#
_entry.id   4e3dcdcc9f5e465cf8136e3c53bcf0d6
#
_cell.length_a   1.000
_cell.length_b   1.000
_cell.length_c   1.000
_cell.angle_alpha   90.00
_cell.angle_beta   90.00
_cell.angle_gamma   90.00
#
_symmetry.space_group_name_H-M   'P 1'
#
loop_
_entity.id
_entity.type
_entity.pdbx_description
1 polymer ?
#
loop_
_entity_poly.entity_id
_entity_poly.type
_entity_poly.pdbx_seq_one_letter_code
_entity_poly.pdbx_strand_id
1 'polypeptide(L)'
;VHLINGLYDAHRSNCPVLAIASTCPSDQFGTGYFQETDPIRLFDDCSGYNQMAVTPAQFARMLPAALQHAIHRREVAVVGLPGDVAASPCAESPGASGPLPSHGIYRPLDGELRQLAEMIGSAERITVFCGIGAREAHDEVVRLAAMLKAPVAYTFKAKMEVQYDNPYEIGMTGLLGLPSAYG
;
A
#
# COMPACT_ATOMS: atom_id res chain seq x y z
N VAL A 1 7.49 12.01 15.49
CA VAL A 1 6.86 10.92 16.28
C VAL A 1 5.38 10.76 15.94
N HIS A 2 4.58 11.85 15.84
CA HIS A 2 3.12 11.76 15.64
C HIS A 2 2.68 11.07 14.33
N LEU A 3 3.52 11.01 13.32
CA LEU A 3 3.22 10.30 12.06
C LEU A 3 3.08 8.79 12.25
N ILE A 4 3.67 8.22 13.30
CA ILE A 4 3.82 6.77 13.43
C ILE A 4 2.50 6.01 13.41
N ASN A 5 1.46 6.51 14.07
CA ASN A 5 0.14 5.86 14.09
C ASN A 5 -0.47 5.78 12.69
N GLY A 6 -0.47 6.90 11.95
CA GLY A 6 -1.01 6.93 10.59
C GLY A 6 -0.17 6.12 9.60
N LEU A 7 1.15 6.08 9.78
CA LEU A 7 2.03 5.28 8.93
C LEU A 7 1.87 3.79 9.17
N TYR A 8 1.66 3.34 10.42
CA TYR A 8 1.32 1.94 10.70
C TYR A 8 -0.02 1.56 10.10
N ASP A 9 -1.04 2.41 10.20
CA ASP A 9 -2.35 2.16 9.57
C ASP A 9 -2.21 2.06 8.05
N ALA A 10 -1.50 2.98 7.42
CA ALA A 10 -1.21 2.95 5.99
C ALA A 10 -0.45 1.67 5.58
N HIS A 11 0.60 1.31 6.33
CA HIS A 11 1.38 0.10 6.11
C HIS A 11 0.50 -1.15 6.17
N ARG A 12 -0.29 -1.31 7.21
CA ARG A 12 -1.20 -2.46 7.37
C ARG A 12 -2.35 -2.48 6.36
N SER A 13 -2.65 -1.33 5.77
CA SER A 13 -3.70 -1.18 4.76
C SER A 13 -3.17 -1.20 3.32
N ASN A 14 -1.86 -1.39 3.13
CA ASN A 14 -1.20 -1.32 1.82
C ASN A 14 -1.55 -0.02 1.07
N CYS A 15 -1.61 1.08 1.82
CA CYS A 15 -1.83 2.41 1.27
C CYS A 15 -0.49 3.04 0.88
N PRO A 16 -0.35 3.52 -0.36
CA PRO A 16 0.84 4.25 -0.77
C PRO A 16 0.89 5.61 -0.05
N VAL A 17 1.94 5.82 0.72
CA VAL A 17 2.16 7.07 1.45
C VAL A 17 3.62 7.50 1.30
N LEU A 18 3.84 8.77 0.98
CA LEU A 18 5.14 9.41 1.13
C LEU A 18 5.11 10.31 2.37
N ALA A 19 5.96 10.02 3.34
CA ALA A 19 6.15 10.83 4.52
C ALA A 19 7.52 11.54 4.47
N ILE A 20 7.53 12.84 4.67
CA ILE A 20 8.74 13.64 4.88
C ILE A 20 8.83 13.92 6.37
N ALA A 21 9.79 13.28 7.04
CA ALA A 21 9.98 13.36 8.48
C ALA A 21 11.12 14.33 8.80
N SER A 22 10.82 15.50 9.30
CA SER A 22 11.86 16.44 9.73
C SER A 22 12.51 16.00 11.03
N THR A 23 13.78 16.36 11.17
CA THR A 23 14.56 16.18 12.40
C THR A 23 15.38 17.46 12.67
N CYS A 24 16.10 17.48 13.80
CA CYS A 24 16.96 18.62 14.14
C CYS A 24 18.04 18.87 13.07
N PRO A 25 18.71 20.04 13.08
CA PRO A 25 19.84 20.29 12.17
C PRO A 25 20.91 19.22 12.26
N SER A 26 21.56 18.91 11.15
CA SER A 26 22.49 17.78 11.04
C SER A 26 23.73 17.91 11.92
N ASP A 27 24.16 19.13 12.22
CA ASP A 27 25.28 19.43 13.15
C ASP A 27 24.91 19.20 14.62
N GLN A 28 23.64 18.98 14.92
CA GLN A 28 23.14 18.69 16.27
C GLN A 28 22.87 17.21 16.53
N PHE A 29 23.08 16.34 15.54
CA PHE A 29 22.83 14.91 15.72
C PHE A 29 23.72 14.30 16.82
N GLY A 30 23.09 13.54 17.73
CA GLY A 30 23.78 12.89 18.84
C GLY A 30 24.06 13.77 20.05
N THR A 31 23.57 15.02 20.05
CA THR A 31 23.76 15.94 21.17
C THR A 31 22.61 15.94 22.19
N GLY A 32 21.50 15.26 21.90
CA GLY A 32 20.26 15.35 22.67
C GLY A 32 19.51 16.66 22.42
N TYR A 33 19.68 17.22 21.24
CA TYR A 33 19.01 18.46 20.84
C TYR A 33 17.49 18.39 20.95
N PHE A 34 16.84 19.53 21.16
CA PHE A 34 15.37 19.61 21.31
C PHE A 34 14.65 18.90 20.15
N GLN A 35 13.76 17.95 20.48
CA GLN A 35 13.02 17.11 19.55
C GLN A 35 13.90 16.26 18.61
N GLU A 36 15.15 16.02 18.96
CA GLU A 36 15.97 15.08 18.21
C GLU A 36 15.30 13.69 18.17
N THR A 37 15.14 13.15 16.98
CA THR A 37 14.67 11.79 16.72
C THR A 37 15.48 11.19 15.59
N ASP A 38 15.62 9.88 15.58
CA ASP A 38 16.17 9.14 14.46
C ASP A 38 15.00 8.62 13.60
N PRO A 39 14.65 9.28 12.49
CA PRO A 39 13.55 8.85 11.63
C PRO A 39 13.80 7.46 11.02
N ILE A 40 15.06 7.09 10.80
CA ILE A 40 15.41 5.79 10.21
C ILE A 40 15.01 4.66 11.14
N ARG A 41 15.37 4.74 12.41
CA ARG A 41 14.96 3.73 13.40
C ARG A 41 13.48 3.80 13.73
N LEU A 42 12.94 5.03 13.81
CA LEU A 42 11.56 5.24 14.24
C LEU A 42 10.54 4.63 13.27
N PHE A 43 10.81 4.70 11.97
CA PHE A 43 9.86 4.28 10.93
C PHE A 43 10.27 2.99 10.20
N ASP A 44 11.30 2.29 10.66
CA ASP A 44 11.83 1.08 10.01
C ASP A 44 10.76 0.00 9.85
N ASP A 45 10.03 -0.32 10.91
CA ASP A 45 9.01 -1.40 10.90
C ASP A 45 7.75 -1.06 10.08
N CYS A 46 7.45 0.21 9.84
CA CYS A 46 6.23 0.63 9.16
C CYS A 46 6.46 1.17 7.73
N SER A 47 7.66 1.04 7.19
CA SER A 47 7.99 1.56 5.86
C SER A 47 8.85 0.59 5.04
N GLY A 48 8.59 0.53 3.74
CA GLY A 48 9.40 -0.26 2.81
C GLY A 48 10.55 0.53 2.18
N TYR A 49 10.50 1.86 2.26
CA TYR A 49 11.58 2.77 1.88
C TYR A 49 11.78 3.76 3.02
N ASN A 50 13.00 3.80 3.57
CA ASN A 50 13.30 4.68 4.71
C ASN A 50 14.74 5.18 4.61
N GLN A 51 14.91 6.44 4.28
CA GLN A 51 16.22 7.03 4.01
C GLN A 51 16.32 8.46 4.54
N MET A 52 17.54 8.86 4.96
CA MET A 52 17.84 10.23 5.40
C MET A 52 18.48 11.02 4.26
N ALA A 53 17.96 12.19 3.95
CA ALA A 53 18.60 13.12 3.04
C ALA A 53 19.67 13.94 3.79
N VAL A 54 20.88 13.97 3.29
CA VAL A 54 22.01 14.71 3.89
C VAL A 54 22.39 15.97 3.11
N THR A 55 21.84 16.15 1.91
CA THR A 55 21.99 17.36 1.09
C THR A 55 20.69 17.66 0.31
N PRO A 56 20.45 18.95 -0.07
CA PRO A 56 19.30 19.30 -0.91
C PRO A 56 19.27 18.55 -2.25
N ALA A 57 20.42 18.38 -2.90
CA ALA A 57 20.53 17.66 -4.16
C ALA A 57 20.22 16.17 -4.01
N GLN A 58 20.58 15.56 -2.88
CA GLN A 58 20.22 14.18 -2.58
C GLN A 58 18.71 14.06 -2.35
N PHE A 59 18.12 14.96 -1.55
CA PHE A 59 16.66 14.97 -1.33
C PHE A 59 15.89 15.02 -2.64
N ALA A 60 16.28 15.91 -3.56
CA ALA A 60 15.65 16.03 -4.87
C ALA A 60 15.71 14.72 -5.70
N ARG A 61 16.79 13.94 -5.58
CA ARG A 61 16.91 12.62 -6.26
C ARG A 61 16.15 11.50 -5.54
N MET A 62 16.04 11.59 -4.21
CA MET A 62 15.37 10.56 -3.41
C MET A 62 13.84 10.62 -3.55
N LEU A 63 13.28 11.83 -3.69
CA LEU A 63 11.82 12.03 -3.77
C LEU A 63 11.14 11.20 -4.86
N PRO A 64 11.60 11.22 -6.12
CA PRO A 64 11.03 10.38 -7.17
C PRO A 64 11.14 8.88 -6.86
N ALA A 65 12.28 8.43 -6.30
CA ALA A 65 12.47 7.04 -5.93
C ALA A 65 11.53 6.59 -4.79
N ALA A 66 11.35 7.44 -3.77
CA ALA A 66 10.44 7.20 -2.67
C ALA A 66 8.98 7.15 -3.15
N LEU A 67 8.56 8.09 -4.00
CA LEU A 67 7.23 8.09 -4.62
C LEU A 67 7.00 6.85 -5.46
N GLN A 68 7.96 6.49 -6.31
CA GLN A 68 7.89 5.30 -7.14
C GLN A 68 7.75 4.04 -6.28
N HIS A 69 8.54 3.93 -5.20
CA HIS A 69 8.44 2.82 -4.25
C HIS A 69 7.05 2.77 -3.62
N ALA A 70 6.58 3.89 -3.05
CA ALA A 70 5.27 3.94 -2.40
C ALA A 70 4.14 3.51 -3.34
N ILE A 71 4.12 4.01 -4.56
CA ILE A 71 3.07 3.73 -5.54
C ILE A 71 3.13 2.28 -6.03
N HIS A 72 4.30 1.79 -6.45
CA HIS A 72 4.43 0.46 -7.05
C HIS A 72 4.32 -0.68 -6.06
N ARG A 73 4.85 -0.50 -4.85
CA ARG A 73 4.78 -1.49 -3.79
C ARG A 73 3.54 -1.39 -2.93
N ARG A 74 2.81 -0.26 -3.06
CA ARG A 74 1.68 0.07 -2.18
C ARG A 74 2.11 0.03 -0.70
N GLU A 75 3.20 0.71 -0.43
CA GLU A 75 3.86 0.75 0.89
C GLU A 75 4.09 2.20 1.34
N VAL A 76 4.48 2.34 2.58
CA VAL A 76 4.93 3.62 3.14
C VAL A 76 6.39 3.86 2.73
N ALA A 77 6.67 5.05 2.21
CA ALA A 77 8.01 5.56 2.01
C ALA A 77 8.27 6.74 2.94
N VAL A 78 9.40 6.72 3.63
CA VAL A 78 9.81 7.80 4.54
C VAL A 78 11.12 8.42 4.05
N VAL A 79 11.15 9.74 4.00
CA VAL A 79 12.38 10.51 3.77
C VAL A 79 12.62 11.40 4.98
N GLY A 80 13.67 11.11 5.73
CA GLY A 80 14.15 11.97 6.79
C GLY A 80 14.79 13.23 6.23
N LEU A 81 14.46 14.40 6.77
CA LEU A 81 14.94 15.69 6.29
C LEU A 81 15.43 16.56 7.45
N PRO A 82 16.76 16.74 7.64
CA PRO A 82 17.30 17.65 8.63
C PRO A 82 16.91 19.08 8.35
N GLY A 83 16.70 19.87 9.40
CA GLY A 83 16.25 21.26 9.33
C GLY A 83 17.16 22.19 8.52
N ASP A 84 18.48 22.04 8.65
CA ASP A 84 19.49 22.76 7.90
C ASP A 84 19.49 22.40 6.40
N VAL A 85 19.29 21.12 6.09
CA VAL A 85 19.15 20.64 4.69
C VAL A 85 17.87 21.23 4.07
N ALA A 86 16.78 21.25 4.83
CA ALA A 86 15.51 21.83 4.36
C ALA A 86 15.61 23.36 4.10
N ALA A 87 16.40 24.07 4.89
CA ALA A 87 16.62 25.50 4.76
C ALA A 87 17.70 25.89 3.72
N SER A 88 18.47 24.92 3.26
CA SER A 88 19.57 25.16 2.34
C SER A 88 19.09 25.44 0.90
N PRO A 89 19.74 26.37 0.16
CA PRO A 89 19.45 26.57 -1.25
C PRO A 89 19.64 25.27 -2.03
N CYS A 90 18.65 24.94 -2.86
CA CYS A 90 18.76 23.86 -3.82
C CYS A 90 19.11 24.47 -5.18
N ALA A 91 20.26 24.12 -5.77
CA ALA A 91 20.49 24.40 -7.17
C ALA A 91 19.41 23.68 -7.98
N GLU A 92 18.89 24.32 -9.05
CA GLU A 92 17.84 23.76 -9.89
C GLU A 92 18.08 22.27 -10.14
N SER A 93 17.19 21.46 -9.63
CA SER A 93 17.25 20.03 -9.92
C SER A 93 17.06 19.86 -11.40
N PRO A 94 17.94 19.14 -12.11
CA PRO A 94 17.64 18.74 -13.48
C PRO A 94 16.33 17.98 -13.43
N GLY A 95 15.27 18.61 -13.90
CA GLY A 95 13.88 18.31 -13.71
C GLY A 95 13.56 16.83 -13.48
N ALA A 96 13.05 16.55 -12.32
CA ALA A 96 12.22 15.38 -12.10
C ALA A 96 10.88 15.57 -12.86
N SER A 97 10.96 15.91 -14.13
CA SER A 97 9.85 16.26 -15.00
C SER A 97 9.42 15.10 -15.88
N GLY A 98 9.64 13.88 -15.43
CA GLY A 98 9.06 12.72 -16.09
C GLY A 98 7.72 12.34 -15.46
N PRO A 99 6.74 11.85 -16.23
CA PRO A 99 5.59 11.24 -15.63
C PRO A 99 6.05 10.12 -14.69
N LEU A 100 5.42 10.03 -13.52
CA LEU A 100 5.63 8.87 -12.65
C LEU A 100 5.37 7.62 -13.50
N PRO A 101 6.27 6.62 -13.44
CA PRO A 101 6.07 5.41 -14.22
C PRO A 101 4.68 4.83 -13.93
N SER A 102 3.96 4.50 -14.98
CA SER A 102 2.69 3.80 -14.85
C SER A 102 2.88 2.48 -14.09
N HIS A 103 1.87 2.08 -13.34
CA HIS A 103 1.86 0.75 -12.73
C HIS A 103 2.05 -0.32 -13.80
N GLY A 104 2.96 -1.28 -13.55
CA GLY A 104 3.03 -2.48 -14.36
C GLY A 104 1.72 -3.25 -14.23
N ILE A 105 1.14 -3.66 -15.37
CA ILE A 105 0.00 -4.56 -15.37
C ILE A 105 0.55 -5.98 -15.25
N TYR A 106 0.28 -6.63 -14.14
CA TYR A 106 0.61 -8.04 -13.93
C TYR A 106 -0.56 -8.89 -14.43
N ARG A 107 -0.29 -9.76 -15.39
CA ARG A 107 -1.24 -10.72 -15.90
C ARG A 107 -0.69 -12.13 -15.70
N PRO A 108 -1.50 -13.09 -15.19
CA PRO A 108 -1.11 -14.49 -15.14
C PRO A 108 -0.83 -15.04 -16.57
N LEU A 109 0.02 -16.04 -16.65
CA LEU A 109 0.25 -16.73 -17.92
C LEU A 109 -1.03 -17.48 -18.36
N ASP A 110 -1.24 -17.57 -19.67
CA ASP A 110 -2.43 -18.27 -20.21
C ASP A 110 -2.52 -19.74 -19.76
N GLY A 111 -1.36 -20.38 -19.49
CA GLY A 111 -1.30 -21.72 -18.90
C GLY A 111 -1.84 -21.79 -17.48
N GLU A 112 -1.51 -20.80 -16.67
CA GLU A 112 -1.99 -20.70 -15.27
C GLU A 112 -3.50 -20.44 -15.23
N LEU A 113 -3.99 -19.57 -16.13
CA LEU A 113 -5.43 -19.30 -16.26
C LEU A 113 -6.21 -20.55 -16.67
N ARG A 114 -5.67 -21.36 -17.60
CA ARG A 114 -6.29 -22.64 -17.99
C ARG A 114 -6.32 -23.62 -16.84
N GLN A 115 -5.22 -23.77 -16.11
CA GLN A 115 -5.16 -24.63 -14.93
C GLN A 115 -6.18 -24.23 -13.87
N LEU A 116 -6.30 -22.91 -13.59
CA LEU A 116 -7.31 -22.39 -12.67
C LEU A 116 -8.73 -22.70 -13.16
N ALA A 117 -9.01 -22.51 -14.45
CA ALA A 117 -10.31 -22.82 -15.03
C ALA A 117 -10.66 -24.30 -14.94
N GLU A 118 -9.70 -25.21 -15.15
CA GLU A 118 -9.86 -26.65 -14.99
C GLU A 118 -10.16 -27.02 -13.53
N MET A 119 -9.42 -26.44 -12.57
CA MET A 119 -9.67 -26.64 -11.14
C MET A 119 -11.08 -26.19 -10.74
N ILE A 120 -11.50 -25.02 -11.17
CA ILE A 120 -12.85 -24.48 -10.92
C ILE A 120 -13.90 -25.39 -11.58
N GLY A 121 -13.69 -25.80 -12.84
CA GLY A 121 -14.62 -26.64 -13.58
C GLY A 121 -14.80 -28.05 -13.02
N SER A 122 -13.83 -28.56 -12.26
CA SER A 122 -13.90 -29.86 -11.59
C SER A 122 -14.53 -29.82 -10.19
N ALA A 123 -14.76 -28.62 -9.64
CA ALA A 123 -15.29 -28.46 -8.29
C ALA A 123 -16.82 -28.54 -8.28
N GLU A 124 -17.38 -29.31 -7.35
CA GLU A 124 -18.85 -29.42 -7.18
C GLU A 124 -19.46 -28.22 -6.44
N ARG A 125 -18.70 -27.62 -5.52
CA ARG A 125 -19.13 -26.46 -4.72
C ARG A 125 -18.01 -25.45 -4.65
N ILE A 126 -18.34 -24.22 -4.97
CA ILE A 126 -17.38 -23.12 -5.02
C ILE A 126 -17.88 -22.00 -4.13
N THR A 127 -16.98 -21.41 -3.35
CA THR A 127 -17.21 -20.16 -2.64
C THR A 127 -16.13 -19.17 -3.08
N VAL A 128 -16.52 -17.96 -3.42
CA VAL A 128 -15.59 -16.87 -3.73
C VAL A 128 -15.28 -16.12 -2.44
N PHE A 129 -14.01 -16.04 -2.07
CA PHE A 129 -13.55 -15.32 -0.89
C PHE A 129 -12.70 -14.13 -1.29
N CYS A 130 -13.19 -12.91 -1.02
CA CYS A 130 -12.56 -11.68 -1.46
C CYS A 130 -11.77 -11.00 -0.35
N GLY A 131 -10.50 -10.74 -0.61
CA GLY A 131 -9.63 -9.87 0.16
C GLY A 131 -9.50 -8.49 -0.49
N ILE A 132 -8.64 -7.63 0.06
CA ILE A 132 -8.37 -6.27 -0.47
C ILE A 132 -7.86 -6.28 -1.92
N GLY A 133 -7.32 -7.40 -2.41
CA GLY A 133 -6.93 -7.58 -3.80
C GLY A 133 -8.08 -7.52 -4.80
N ALA A 134 -9.34 -7.63 -4.34
CA ALA A 134 -10.53 -7.44 -5.16
C ALA A 134 -10.89 -5.96 -5.40
N ARG A 135 -10.07 -5.02 -4.91
CA ARG A 135 -10.24 -3.58 -5.16
C ARG A 135 -10.36 -3.34 -6.66
N GLU A 136 -11.33 -2.50 -7.06
CA GLU A 136 -11.61 -2.16 -8.45
C GLU A 136 -12.07 -3.32 -9.35
N ALA A 137 -12.35 -4.49 -8.78
CA ALA A 137 -12.79 -5.69 -9.50
C ALA A 137 -14.23 -6.12 -9.13
N HIS A 138 -15.07 -5.19 -8.66
CA HIS A 138 -16.44 -5.46 -8.21
C HIS A 138 -17.27 -6.21 -9.27
N ASP A 139 -17.32 -5.65 -10.47
CA ASP A 139 -18.15 -6.18 -11.57
C ASP A 139 -17.65 -7.56 -12.01
N GLU A 140 -16.33 -7.78 -12.00
CA GLU A 140 -15.73 -9.07 -12.32
C GLU A 140 -16.07 -10.12 -11.25
N VAL A 141 -16.06 -9.75 -9.97
CA VAL A 141 -16.44 -10.64 -8.86
C VAL A 141 -17.90 -11.04 -8.98
N VAL A 142 -18.81 -10.07 -9.23
CA VAL A 142 -20.23 -10.35 -9.39
C VAL A 142 -20.50 -11.23 -10.61
N ARG A 143 -19.86 -10.96 -11.75
CA ARG A 143 -19.96 -11.80 -12.95
C ARG A 143 -19.46 -13.23 -12.72
N LEU A 144 -18.31 -13.36 -12.06
CA LEU A 144 -17.74 -14.66 -11.73
C LEU A 144 -18.68 -15.45 -10.80
N ALA A 145 -19.19 -14.80 -9.75
CA ALA A 145 -20.14 -15.41 -8.83
C ALA A 145 -21.42 -15.87 -9.53
N ALA A 146 -21.94 -15.06 -10.46
CA ALA A 146 -23.09 -15.42 -11.29
C ALA A 146 -22.83 -16.66 -12.16
N MET A 147 -21.69 -16.70 -12.83
CA MET A 147 -21.30 -17.83 -13.69
C MET A 147 -21.14 -19.13 -12.91
N LEU A 148 -20.53 -19.05 -11.73
CA LEU A 148 -20.25 -20.19 -10.87
C LEU A 148 -21.41 -20.55 -9.94
N LYS A 149 -22.43 -19.71 -9.85
CA LYS A 149 -23.50 -19.79 -8.84
C LYS A 149 -22.93 -19.91 -7.43
N ALA A 150 -21.89 -19.14 -7.18
CA ALA A 150 -21.09 -19.21 -5.97
C ALA A 150 -21.43 -18.08 -5.01
N PRO A 151 -21.57 -18.35 -3.70
CA PRO A 151 -21.66 -17.29 -2.70
C PRO A 151 -20.33 -16.53 -2.60
N VAL A 152 -20.41 -15.24 -2.22
CA VAL A 152 -19.26 -14.34 -2.05
C VAL A 152 -19.16 -13.94 -0.59
N ALA A 153 -18.07 -14.40 0.06
CA ALA A 153 -17.66 -13.93 1.37
C ALA A 153 -16.46 -12.97 1.24
N TYR A 154 -16.24 -12.13 2.23
CA TYR A 154 -15.15 -11.15 2.14
C TYR A 154 -14.54 -10.81 3.52
N THR A 155 -13.31 -10.28 3.46
CA THR A 155 -12.63 -9.73 4.64
C THR A 155 -13.13 -8.32 4.95
N PHE A 156 -12.87 -7.83 6.18
CA PHE A 156 -13.18 -6.45 6.57
C PHE A 156 -12.65 -5.41 5.55
N LYS A 157 -11.43 -5.57 5.06
CA LYS A 157 -10.82 -4.64 4.11
C LYS A 157 -11.45 -4.68 2.71
N ALA A 158 -12.07 -5.79 2.34
CA ALA A 158 -12.75 -5.92 1.05
C ALA A 158 -14.22 -5.51 1.09
N LYS A 159 -14.76 -5.22 2.27
CA LYS A 159 -16.19 -4.91 2.45
C LYS A 159 -16.69 -3.83 1.49
N MET A 160 -16.00 -2.69 1.45
CA MET A 160 -16.40 -1.56 0.61
C MET A 160 -16.23 -1.81 -0.90
N GLU A 161 -15.47 -2.85 -1.25
CA GLU A 161 -15.17 -3.17 -2.64
C GLU A 161 -16.17 -4.18 -3.25
N VAL A 162 -16.76 -5.07 -2.43
CA VAL A 162 -17.51 -6.21 -2.97
C VAL A 162 -18.91 -6.40 -2.38
N GLN A 163 -19.28 -5.67 -1.31
CA GLN A 163 -20.56 -5.86 -0.65
C GLN A 163 -21.74 -5.22 -1.39
N TYR A 164 -21.54 -3.97 -1.88
CA TYR A 164 -22.64 -3.20 -2.48
C TYR A 164 -23.10 -3.86 -3.78
N ASP A 165 -24.40 -3.76 -4.09
CA ASP A 165 -25.02 -4.26 -5.32
C ASP A 165 -24.58 -5.69 -5.73
N ASN A 166 -24.27 -6.55 -4.74
CA ASN A 166 -23.82 -7.92 -4.95
C ASN A 166 -24.88 -8.92 -4.45
N PRO A 167 -25.70 -9.51 -5.34
CA PRO A 167 -26.75 -10.45 -4.95
C PRO A 167 -26.23 -11.81 -4.43
N TYR A 168 -24.94 -12.07 -4.56
CA TYR A 168 -24.28 -13.30 -4.12
C TYR A 168 -23.58 -13.16 -2.76
N GLU A 169 -23.64 -11.98 -2.16
CA GLU A 169 -22.98 -11.64 -0.91
C GLU A 169 -23.60 -12.42 0.26
N ILE A 170 -22.75 -13.07 1.04
CA ILE A 170 -23.15 -13.84 2.23
C ILE A 170 -22.58 -13.29 3.54
N GLY A 171 -21.78 -12.25 3.48
CA GLY A 171 -21.28 -11.57 4.65
C GLY A 171 -19.77 -11.53 4.80
N MET A 172 -19.35 -10.79 5.81
CA MET A 172 -17.96 -10.59 6.18
C MET A 172 -17.48 -11.70 7.11
N THR A 173 -16.24 -12.16 6.89
CA THR A 173 -15.55 -13.09 7.78
C THR A 173 -14.54 -12.38 8.68
N GLY A 174 -13.95 -13.10 9.64
CA GLY A 174 -12.93 -12.60 10.55
C GLY A 174 -13.50 -12.26 11.94
N LEU A 175 -12.72 -11.55 12.78
CA LEU A 175 -13.07 -11.24 14.16
C LEU A 175 -14.43 -10.53 14.30
N LEU A 176 -14.79 -9.68 13.33
CA LEU A 176 -16.06 -8.96 13.26
C LEU A 176 -17.01 -9.60 12.24
N GLY A 177 -16.82 -10.88 11.94
CA GLY A 177 -17.55 -11.59 10.91
C GLY A 177 -19.03 -11.80 11.27
N LEU A 178 -19.83 -11.96 10.22
CA LEU A 178 -21.27 -12.24 10.34
C LEU A 178 -21.52 -13.76 10.37
N PRO A 179 -22.50 -14.26 11.13
CA PRO A 179 -22.83 -15.69 11.16
C PRO A 179 -23.11 -16.28 9.78
N SER A 180 -23.74 -15.50 8.88
CA SER A 180 -24.04 -15.92 7.51
C SER A 180 -22.80 -16.26 6.65
N ALA A 181 -21.63 -15.78 7.01
CA ALA A 181 -20.41 -16.07 6.30
C ALA A 181 -19.70 -17.37 6.75
N TYR A 182 -20.21 -18.02 7.79
CA TYR A 182 -19.63 -19.25 8.38
C TYR A 182 -20.57 -20.48 8.27
N GLY A 183 -21.79 -20.33 7.80
CA GLY A 183 -22.74 -21.37 7.54
C GLY A 183 -22.73 -21.80 6.08
#